data_e30e267ace3ec6e9229060b088fa9c13
#
_entry.id   e30e267ace3ec6e9229060b088fa9c13
#
_cell.length_a   1.000
_cell.length_b   1.000
_cell.length_c   1.000
_cell.angle_alpha   90.00
_cell.angle_beta   90.00
_cell.angle_gamma   90.00
#
_symmetry.space_group_name_H-M   'P 1'
#
loop_
_entity.id
_entity.type
_entity.pdbx_description
1 polymer ?
#
loop_
_entity_poly.entity_id
_entity_poly.type
_entity_poly.pdbx_seq_one_letter_code
_entity_poly.pdbx_strand_id
1 'polypeptide(L)'
;RVYLDSCIQCGACTDKCHYYQGTKDPKNMPVGRQNLMRSVYRRYFTLPGKYFPKLVGAKDLTKEVLEDWYSYYHQCSQCRRCAVFCPIGIDTAEISMAAREVMDSIGVGQKYCNEIISKVHKIGNNLGLPEPALADTLEGLEEDVLEDTEVDVKFPLDVKDSDVLLVTPSADFFAEPHVDGLIGYAKVFHQAGISWTLSSHASEAANFGM
;
A
#
# COMPACT_ATOMS: atom_id res chain seq x y z
N ARG A 1 9.83 -0.99 19.18
CA ARG A 1 10.14 -1.46 20.54
C ARG A 1 9.07 -1.02 21.54
N VAL A 2 8.81 0.28 21.69
CA VAL A 2 7.87 0.81 22.68
C VAL A 2 6.53 0.07 22.64
N TYR A 3 5.90 -0.08 21.49
CA TYR A 3 4.63 -0.78 21.36
C TYR A 3 4.68 -2.26 21.78
N LEU A 4 5.80 -2.95 21.50
CA LEU A 4 5.96 -4.35 21.88
C LEU A 4 6.10 -4.52 23.40
N ASP A 5 6.76 -3.57 24.06
CA ASP A 5 6.99 -3.62 25.50
C ASP A 5 5.76 -3.09 26.29
N SER A 6 5.03 -2.11 25.76
CA SER A 6 3.90 -1.46 26.45
C SER A 6 2.59 -2.24 26.34
N CYS A 7 2.44 -3.16 25.38
CA CYS A 7 1.20 -3.90 25.18
C CYS A 7 0.97 -4.91 26.30
N ILE A 8 -0.07 -4.69 27.10
CA ILE A 8 -0.51 -5.58 28.21
C ILE A 8 -1.37 -6.77 27.75
N GLN A 9 -1.58 -6.93 26.44
CA GLN A 9 -2.37 -8.03 25.86
C GLN A 9 -3.83 -8.11 26.35
N CYS A 10 -4.45 -6.98 26.64
CA CYS A 10 -5.84 -6.92 27.15
C CYS A 10 -6.90 -7.38 26.15
N GLY A 11 -6.56 -7.48 24.86
CA GLY A 11 -7.49 -7.94 23.81
C GLY A 11 -8.53 -6.92 23.32
N ALA A 12 -8.53 -5.67 23.80
CA ALA A 12 -9.50 -4.63 23.40
C ALA A 12 -9.53 -4.35 21.89
N CYS A 13 -8.45 -4.68 21.18
CA CYS A 13 -8.34 -4.53 19.73
C CYS A 13 -8.90 -5.73 18.94
N THR A 14 -9.20 -6.86 19.58
CA THR A 14 -9.48 -8.14 18.93
C THR A 14 -10.74 -8.09 18.06
N ASP A 15 -11.86 -7.70 18.65
CA ASP A 15 -13.17 -7.62 17.98
C ASP A 15 -13.29 -6.43 17.02
N LYS A 16 -12.28 -5.57 16.96
CA LYS A 16 -12.21 -4.42 16.06
C LYS A 16 -11.54 -4.76 14.71
N CYS A 17 -10.84 -5.89 14.65
CA CYS A 17 -10.16 -6.32 13.43
C CYS A 17 -11.11 -7.09 12.50
N HIS A 18 -11.37 -6.55 11.30
CA HIS A 18 -12.25 -7.22 10.33
C HIS A 18 -11.66 -8.53 9.80
N TYR A 19 -10.34 -8.65 9.67
CA TYR A 19 -9.70 -9.92 9.31
C TYR A 19 -9.91 -10.99 10.38
N TYR A 20 -9.78 -10.64 11.66
CA TYR A 20 -10.10 -11.57 12.72
C TYR A 20 -11.61 -11.91 12.74
N GLN A 21 -12.48 -10.94 12.49
CA GLN A 21 -13.91 -11.19 12.43
C GLN A 21 -14.30 -12.16 11.32
N GLY A 22 -13.64 -12.07 10.15
CA GLY A 22 -13.86 -12.97 9.03
C GLY A 22 -13.25 -14.36 9.21
N THR A 23 -11.99 -14.42 9.67
CA THR A 23 -11.23 -15.69 9.73
C THR A 23 -11.37 -16.44 11.04
N LYS A 24 -11.66 -15.74 12.15
CA LYS A 24 -11.60 -16.25 13.53
C LYS A 24 -10.25 -16.84 13.94
N ASP A 25 -9.20 -16.64 13.14
CA ASP A 25 -7.87 -17.10 13.45
C ASP A 25 -7.20 -16.19 14.50
N PRO A 26 -6.78 -16.75 15.66
CA PRO A 26 -6.14 -15.96 16.72
C PRO A 26 -4.88 -15.19 16.28
N LYS A 27 -4.15 -15.67 15.28
CA LYS A 27 -2.98 -14.97 14.73
C LYS A 27 -3.37 -13.69 13.98
N ASN A 28 -4.61 -13.59 13.50
CA ASN A 28 -5.17 -12.38 12.89
C ASN A 28 -5.65 -11.33 13.90
N MET A 29 -5.72 -11.66 15.19
CA MET A 29 -5.93 -10.62 16.20
C MET A 29 -4.78 -9.61 16.14
N PRO A 30 -5.04 -8.30 16.31
CA PRO A 30 -3.95 -7.33 16.37
C PRO A 30 -2.91 -7.67 17.45
N VAL A 31 -3.35 -8.11 18.62
CA VAL A 31 -2.47 -8.59 19.68
C VAL A 31 -1.70 -9.87 19.27
N GLY A 32 -2.30 -10.74 18.47
CA GLY A 32 -1.65 -11.92 17.89
C GLY A 32 -0.49 -11.53 16.98
N ARG A 33 -0.71 -10.57 16.06
CA ARG A 33 0.35 -10.03 15.21
C ARG A 33 1.47 -9.40 16.03
N GLN A 34 1.15 -8.65 17.07
CA GLN A 34 2.18 -8.13 17.99
C GLN A 34 3.00 -9.25 18.62
N ASN A 35 2.36 -10.37 19.00
CA ASN A 35 3.04 -11.49 19.61
C ASN A 35 3.99 -12.23 18.64
N LEU A 36 3.66 -12.27 17.34
CA LEU A 36 4.57 -12.79 16.32
C LEU A 36 5.89 -11.99 16.33
N MET A 37 5.83 -10.66 16.21
CA MET A 37 7.02 -9.81 16.27
C MET A 37 7.71 -9.87 17.64
N ARG A 38 6.93 -9.79 18.72
CA ARG A 38 7.45 -9.81 20.09
C ARG A 38 8.25 -11.05 20.40
N SER A 39 7.85 -12.22 19.89
CA SER A 39 8.56 -13.48 20.13
C SER A 39 9.97 -13.46 19.53
N VAL A 40 10.10 -12.92 18.32
CA VAL A 40 11.40 -12.78 17.65
C VAL A 40 12.22 -11.66 18.28
N TYR A 41 11.60 -10.50 18.54
CA TYR A 41 12.26 -9.40 19.24
C TYR A 41 12.86 -9.85 20.57
N ARG A 42 12.12 -10.59 21.39
CA ARG A 42 12.63 -11.12 22.67
C ARG A 42 13.85 -12.01 22.48
N ARG A 43 13.86 -12.84 21.45
CA ARG A 43 14.94 -13.77 21.17
C ARG A 43 16.29 -13.09 20.95
N TYR A 44 16.26 -11.99 20.18
CA TYR A 44 17.50 -11.34 19.75
C TYR A 44 17.87 -10.12 20.60
N PHE A 45 16.92 -9.45 21.21
CA PHE A 45 17.12 -8.15 21.84
C PHE A 45 16.91 -8.11 23.36
N THR A 46 16.57 -9.26 23.99
CA THR A 46 16.45 -9.32 25.46
C THR A 46 17.32 -10.40 26.06
N LEU A 47 17.88 -10.13 27.26
CA LEU A 47 18.68 -11.12 27.97
C LEU A 47 17.88 -12.40 28.31
N PRO A 48 16.64 -12.32 28.85
CA PRO A 48 15.84 -13.51 29.11
C PRO A 48 15.55 -14.34 27.84
N GLY A 49 15.33 -13.66 26.71
CA GLY A 49 15.08 -14.32 25.42
C GLY A 49 16.31 -15.05 24.88
N LYS A 50 17.51 -14.55 25.17
CA LYS A 50 18.76 -15.20 24.76
C LYS A 50 19.06 -16.46 25.58
N TYR A 51 18.88 -16.39 26.89
CA TYR A 51 19.28 -17.46 27.80
C TYR A 51 18.15 -18.45 28.13
N PHE A 52 16.90 -17.96 28.20
CA PHE A 52 15.73 -18.73 28.58
C PHE A 52 14.57 -18.57 27.59
N PRO A 53 14.78 -18.87 26.27
CA PRO A 53 13.80 -18.55 25.22
C PRO A 53 12.42 -19.17 25.48
N LYS A 54 12.39 -20.42 25.95
CA LYS A 54 11.13 -21.14 26.20
C LYS A 54 10.28 -20.49 27.31
N LEU A 55 10.91 -19.94 28.36
CA LEU A 55 10.21 -19.33 29.48
C LEU A 55 9.51 -18.01 29.10
N VAL A 56 10.09 -17.27 28.16
CA VAL A 56 9.57 -15.96 27.75
C VAL A 56 8.88 -15.99 26.40
N GLY A 57 8.66 -17.17 25.82
CA GLY A 57 8.00 -17.33 24.52
C GLY A 57 8.80 -16.73 23.36
N ALA A 58 10.13 -16.69 23.49
CA ALA A 58 11.02 -16.19 22.44
C ALA A 58 11.21 -17.26 21.34
N LYS A 59 11.22 -16.83 20.08
CA LYS A 59 11.37 -17.71 18.90
C LYS A 59 12.50 -17.21 18.02
N ASP A 60 13.27 -18.16 17.49
CA ASP A 60 14.23 -17.85 16.43
C ASP A 60 13.49 -17.47 15.13
N LEU A 61 14.10 -16.64 14.31
CA LEU A 61 13.57 -16.27 13.01
C LEU A 61 13.85 -17.40 12.01
N THR A 62 13.01 -18.42 12.04
CA THR A 62 13.08 -19.58 11.15
C THR A 62 12.22 -19.35 9.91
N LYS A 63 12.32 -20.26 8.94
CA LYS A 63 11.49 -20.21 7.72
C LYS A 63 10.00 -20.27 8.06
N GLU A 64 9.60 -21.13 8.98
CA GLU A 64 8.20 -21.27 9.43
C GLU A 64 7.69 -19.98 10.09
N VAL A 65 8.53 -19.29 10.85
CA VAL A 65 8.19 -18.00 11.47
C VAL A 65 8.05 -16.93 10.40
N LEU A 66 8.89 -16.93 9.36
CA LEU A 66 8.77 -16.03 8.22
C LEU A 66 7.51 -16.29 7.39
N GLU A 67 7.11 -17.55 7.21
CA GLU A 67 5.85 -17.94 6.55
C GLU A 67 4.62 -17.43 7.33
N ASP A 68 4.64 -17.59 8.67
CA ASP A 68 3.63 -16.97 9.55
C ASP A 68 3.61 -15.45 9.41
N TRP A 69 4.77 -14.79 9.42
CA TRP A 69 4.88 -13.35 9.24
C TRP A 69 4.34 -12.90 7.89
N TYR A 70 4.73 -13.57 6.81
CA TYR A 70 4.25 -13.28 5.47
C TYR A 70 2.73 -13.34 5.41
N SER A 71 2.13 -14.43 5.91
CA SER A 71 0.68 -14.60 5.91
C SER A 71 -0.04 -13.53 6.72
N TYR A 72 0.32 -13.36 7.99
CA TYR A 72 -0.48 -12.56 8.91
C TYR A 72 -0.21 -11.06 8.83
N TYR A 73 1.00 -10.64 8.46
CA TYR A 73 1.25 -9.21 8.29
C TYR A 73 0.72 -8.68 6.95
N HIS A 74 0.77 -9.46 5.86
CA HIS A 74 0.17 -9.03 4.60
C HIS A 74 -1.37 -9.08 4.59
N GLN A 75 -1.98 -9.87 5.46
CA GLN A 75 -3.42 -9.81 5.69
C GLN A 75 -3.87 -8.55 6.44
N CYS A 76 -2.98 -7.79 7.05
CA CYS A 76 -3.32 -6.53 7.68
C CYS A 76 -3.58 -5.45 6.62
N SER A 77 -4.81 -4.92 6.53
CA SER A 77 -5.16 -3.81 5.64
C SER A 77 -4.72 -2.43 6.14
N GLN A 78 -4.05 -2.36 7.29
CA GLN A 78 -3.54 -1.13 7.91
C GLN A 78 -4.61 -0.05 8.19
N CYS A 79 -5.85 -0.47 8.38
CA CYS A 79 -6.98 0.43 8.66
C CYS A 79 -6.92 1.14 10.03
N ARG A 80 -5.95 0.82 10.89
CA ARG A 80 -5.67 1.41 12.21
C ARG A 80 -6.82 1.37 13.24
N ARG A 81 -7.90 0.65 12.97
CA ARG A 81 -9.00 0.50 13.95
C ARG A 81 -8.49 -0.04 15.30
N CYS A 82 -7.52 -0.95 15.28
CA CYS A 82 -6.88 -1.46 16.49
C CYS A 82 -6.16 -0.39 17.31
N ALA A 83 -5.60 0.64 16.69
CA ALA A 83 -4.96 1.76 17.38
C ALA A 83 -6.01 2.66 18.05
N VAL A 84 -7.08 2.99 17.34
CA VAL A 84 -8.17 3.85 17.85
C VAL A 84 -8.82 3.26 19.11
N PHE A 85 -9.01 1.93 19.15
CA PHE A 85 -9.62 1.25 20.29
C PHE A 85 -8.60 0.76 21.34
N CYS A 86 -7.33 1.03 21.18
CA CYS A 86 -6.31 0.64 22.15
C CYS A 86 -6.27 1.64 23.31
N PRO A 87 -6.52 1.20 24.58
CA PRO A 87 -6.50 2.12 25.73
C PRO A 87 -5.11 2.69 26.02
N ILE A 88 -4.05 2.12 25.42
CA ILE A 88 -2.64 2.54 25.60
C ILE A 88 -2.13 3.24 24.33
N GLY A 89 -2.94 3.35 23.27
CA GLY A 89 -2.53 4.01 22.02
C GLY A 89 -1.52 3.24 21.17
N ILE A 90 -1.53 1.89 21.23
CA ILE A 90 -0.61 1.07 20.45
C ILE A 90 -1.11 0.92 19.02
N ASP A 91 -0.30 1.32 18.05
CA ASP A 91 -0.59 1.12 16.63
C ASP A 91 0.02 -0.21 16.12
N THR A 92 -0.85 -1.22 15.98
CA THR A 92 -0.44 -2.52 15.42
C THR A 92 -0.20 -2.45 13.90
N ALA A 93 -0.74 -1.43 13.21
CA ALA A 93 -0.46 -1.25 11.79
C ALA A 93 1.01 -0.88 11.57
N GLU A 94 1.59 -0.02 12.41
CA GLU A 94 3.03 0.26 12.36
C GLU A 94 3.90 -0.98 12.61
N ILE A 95 3.48 -1.85 13.53
CA ILE A 95 4.18 -3.12 13.75
C ILE A 95 4.11 -4.00 12.50
N SER A 96 2.95 -4.02 11.83
CA SER A 96 2.79 -4.78 10.58
C SER A 96 3.62 -4.20 9.44
N MET A 97 3.73 -2.88 9.34
CA MET A 97 4.61 -2.20 8.37
C MET A 97 6.07 -2.56 8.62
N ALA A 98 6.55 -2.40 9.85
CA ALA A 98 7.91 -2.75 10.21
C ALA A 98 8.25 -4.22 9.93
N ALA A 99 7.29 -5.14 10.14
CA ALA A 99 7.48 -6.55 9.80
C ALA A 99 7.60 -6.79 8.29
N ARG A 100 6.80 -6.08 7.48
CA ARG A 100 6.88 -6.14 6.00
C ARG A 100 8.22 -5.59 5.52
N GLU A 101 8.68 -4.47 6.08
CA GLU A 101 9.97 -3.86 5.77
C GLU A 101 11.13 -4.81 6.07
N VAL A 102 11.09 -5.47 7.23
CA VAL A 102 12.09 -6.51 7.58
C VAL A 102 12.05 -7.67 6.57
N MET A 103 10.87 -8.16 6.22
CA MET A 103 10.73 -9.24 5.24
C MET A 103 11.24 -8.82 3.86
N ASP A 104 10.92 -7.62 3.42
CA ASP A 104 11.38 -7.09 2.14
C ASP A 104 12.90 -6.95 2.10
N SER A 105 13.51 -6.44 3.17
CA SER A 105 14.97 -6.27 3.29
C SER A 105 15.76 -7.58 3.18
N ILE A 106 15.13 -8.72 3.48
CA ILE A 106 15.73 -10.07 3.36
C ILE A 106 15.24 -10.83 2.11
N GLY A 107 14.55 -10.14 1.19
CA GLY A 107 14.06 -10.72 -0.06
C GLY A 107 12.79 -11.58 0.06
N VAL A 108 12.05 -11.47 1.16
CA VAL A 108 10.77 -12.18 1.42
C VAL A 108 9.56 -11.25 1.25
N GLY A 109 9.73 -10.12 0.55
CA GLY A 109 8.66 -9.19 0.24
C GLY A 109 7.65 -9.73 -0.78
N GLN A 110 6.56 -8.98 -1.00
CA GLN A 110 5.56 -9.34 -2.01
C GLN A 110 6.10 -9.14 -3.42
N LYS A 111 6.39 -10.24 -4.12
CA LYS A 111 7.00 -10.24 -5.44
C LYS A 111 6.27 -9.32 -6.44
N TYR A 112 4.94 -9.42 -6.52
CA TYR A 112 4.16 -8.64 -7.48
C TYR A 112 4.17 -7.14 -7.14
N CYS A 113 4.06 -6.76 -5.87
CA CYS A 113 4.17 -5.36 -5.47
C CYS A 113 5.54 -4.79 -5.80
N ASN A 114 6.60 -5.51 -5.48
CA ASN A 114 7.98 -5.10 -5.78
C ASN A 114 8.24 -5.00 -7.29
N GLU A 115 7.62 -5.86 -8.09
CA GLU A 115 7.70 -5.80 -9.55
C GLU A 115 7.00 -4.56 -10.10
N ILE A 116 5.81 -4.23 -9.62
CA ILE A 116 5.08 -3.01 -9.98
C ILE A 116 5.89 -1.76 -9.60
N ILE A 117 6.36 -1.71 -8.35
CA ILE A 117 7.17 -0.58 -7.87
C ILE A 117 8.43 -0.41 -8.73
N SER A 118 9.11 -1.51 -9.05
CA SER A 118 10.28 -1.48 -9.93
C SER A 118 9.97 -0.97 -11.34
N LYS A 119 8.81 -1.33 -11.92
CA LYS A 119 8.37 -0.81 -13.22
C LYS A 119 8.08 0.68 -13.15
N VAL A 120 7.33 1.13 -12.13
CA VAL A 120 7.04 2.56 -11.96
C VAL A 120 8.32 3.38 -11.79
N HIS A 121 9.28 2.91 -11.00
CA HIS A 121 10.58 3.61 -10.87
C HIS A 121 11.42 3.63 -12.15
N LYS A 122 11.28 2.64 -13.02
CA LYS A 122 12.07 2.56 -14.27
C LYS A 122 11.42 3.30 -15.43
N ILE A 123 10.10 3.25 -15.53
CA ILE A 123 9.36 3.65 -16.75
C ILE A 123 8.26 4.68 -16.43
N GLY A 124 7.92 4.87 -15.14
CA GLY A 124 6.89 5.79 -14.70
C GLY A 124 5.52 5.16 -14.50
N ASN A 125 5.25 3.96 -15.02
CA ASN A 125 3.96 3.28 -14.90
C ASN A 125 4.10 1.75 -14.81
N ASN A 126 3.05 1.11 -14.29
CA ASN A 126 3.01 -0.35 -14.12
C ASN A 126 2.92 -1.10 -15.46
N LEU A 127 2.31 -0.50 -16.47
CA LEU A 127 2.09 -1.14 -17.78
C LEU A 127 3.37 -1.26 -18.59
N GLY A 128 4.41 -0.49 -18.23
CA GLY A 128 5.67 -0.47 -18.95
C GLY A 128 5.59 0.27 -20.28
N LEU A 129 4.64 1.20 -20.41
CA LEU A 129 4.46 2.02 -21.60
C LEU A 129 5.45 3.17 -21.59
N PRO A 130 6.24 3.34 -22.66
CA PRO A 130 7.07 4.49 -22.83
C PRO A 130 6.21 5.74 -23.07
N GLU A 131 6.73 6.91 -22.69
CA GLU A 131 6.06 8.21 -22.81
C GLU A 131 5.41 8.46 -24.20
N PRO A 132 6.05 8.15 -25.35
CA PRO A 132 5.39 8.32 -26.65
C PRO A 132 4.12 7.49 -26.81
N ALA A 133 4.11 6.23 -26.35
CA ALA A 133 2.93 5.37 -26.46
C ALA A 133 1.81 5.84 -25.52
N LEU A 134 2.15 6.44 -24.38
CA LEU A 134 1.17 7.07 -23.50
C LEU A 134 0.55 8.30 -24.17
N ALA A 135 1.37 9.13 -24.81
CA ALA A 135 0.91 10.31 -25.55
C ALA A 135 -0.04 9.92 -26.69
N ASP A 136 0.31 8.90 -27.50
CA ASP A 136 -0.55 8.38 -28.56
C ASP A 136 -1.90 7.88 -28.02
N THR A 137 -1.91 7.25 -26.83
CA THR A 137 -3.16 6.81 -26.19
C THR A 137 -4.01 7.99 -25.77
N LEU A 138 -3.43 9.04 -25.20
CA LEU A 138 -4.15 10.25 -24.80
C LEU A 138 -4.71 11.00 -26.02
N GLU A 139 -3.97 11.04 -27.12
CA GLU A 139 -4.44 11.63 -28.38
C GLU A 139 -5.65 10.86 -28.93
N GLY A 140 -5.64 9.53 -28.87
CA GLY A 140 -6.81 8.71 -29.22
C GLY A 140 -8.03 9.03 -28.33
N LEU A 141 -7.84 9.23 -27.03
CA LEU A 141 -8.94 9.64 -26.14
C LEU A 141 -9.47 11.05 -26.47
N GLU A 142 -8.63 11.96 -26.93
CA GLU A 142 -9.07 13.28 -27.39
C GLU A 142 -10.00 13.15 -28.61
N GLU A 143 -9.64 12.30 -29.58
CA GLU A 143 -10.44 12.04 -30.76
C GLU A 143 -11.80 11.41 -30.41
N ASP A 144 -11.80 10.38 -29.54
CA ASP A 144 -13.02 9.72 -29.06
C ASP A 144 -13.98 10.72 -28.37
N VAL A 145 -13.45 11.59 -27.49
CA VAL A 145 -14.26 12.60 -26.80
C VAL A 145 -14.81 13.65 -27.77
N LEU A 146 -14.03 14.03 -28.76
CA LEU A 146 -14.48 14.98 -29.78
C LEU A 146 -15.60 14.41 -30.64
N GLU A 147 -15.50 13.13 -31.06
CA GLU A 147 -16.52 12.43 -31.81
C GLU A 147 -17.84 12.31 -31.03
N ASP A 148 -17.74 11.93 -29.74
CA ASP A 148 -18.91 11.69 -28.88
C ASP A 148 -19.62 12.96 -28.43
N THR A 149 -18.91 14.06 -28.23
CA THR A 149 -19.43 15.23 -27.51
C THR A 149 -19.30 16.55 -28.26
N GLU A 150 -18.59 16.57 -29.39
CA GLU A 150 -18.25 17.80 -30.15
C GLU A 150 -17.43 18.81 -29.32
N VAL A 151 -16.85 18.39 -28.18
CA VAL A 151 -16.02 19.22 -27.29
C VAL A 151 -14.55 18.86 -27.47
N ASP A 152 -13.74 19.81 -27.93
CA ASP A 152 -12.30 19.66 -28.10
C ASP A 152 -11.58 19.77 -26.74
N VAL A 153 -11.51 18.68 -26.01
CA VAL A 153 -10.71 18.58 -24.76
C VAL A 153 -9.30 18.12 -25.07
N LYS A 154 -8.35 18.52 -24.22
CA LYS A 154 -6.95 18.10 -24.33
C LYS A 154 -6.51 17.37 -23.07
N PHE A 155 -5.62 16.39 -23.26
CA PHE A 155 -4.94 15.66 -22.18
C PHE A 155 -3.45 16.02 -22.17
N PRO A 156 -3.08 17.20 -21.64
CA PRO A 156 -1.70 17.63 -21.62
C PRO A 156 -0.85 16.75 -20.70
N LEU A 157 0.33 16.33 -21.18
CA LEU A 157 1.26 15.46 -20.46
C LEU A 157 2.54 16.21 -20.09
N ASP A 158 2.90 16.20 -18.80
CA ASP A 158 4.13 16.79 -18.23
C ASP A 158 4.38 18.28 -18.63
N VAL A 159 3.31 19.05 -18.80
CA VAL A 159 3.39 20.49 -19.14
C VAL A 159 3.77 21.28 -17.88
N LYS A 160 4.84 22.06 -17.98
CA LYS A 160 5.31 22.91 -16.87
C LYS A 160 4.40 24.12 -16.67
N ASP A 161 4.41 24.61 -15.42
CA ASP A 161 3.69 25.82 -15.01
C ASP A 161 2.16 25.73 -15.15
N SER A 162 1.61 24.52 -15.15
CA SER A 162 0.17 24.29 -15.06
C SER A 162 -0.33 24.51 -13.63
N ASP A 163 -1.57 24.98 -13.47
CA ASP A 163 -2.19 25.23 -12.16
C ASP A 163 -2.47 23.93 -11.39
N VAL A 164 -2.81 22.85 -12.11
CA VAL A 164 -3.13 21.54 -11.54
C VAL A 164 -2.29 20.45 -12.18
N LEU A 165 -1.61 19.67 -11.34
CA LEU A 165 -0.97 18.41 -11.72
C LEU A 165 -1.88 17.26 -11.29
N LEU A 166 -2.41 16.50 -12.25
CA LEU A 166 -3.20 15.29 -12.01
C LEU A 166 -2.30 14.06 -12.09
N VAL A 167 -2.14 13.38 -10.97
CA VAL A 167 -1.37 12.12 -10.88
C VAL A 167 -2.35 10.97 -10.63
N THR A 168 -2.45 10.07 -11.60
CA THR A 168 -3.41 8.96 -11.59
C THR A 168 -2.72 7.60 -11.66
N PRO A 169 -3.38 6.52 -11.26
CA PRO A 169 -2.88 5.17 -11.53
C PRO A 169 -2.94 4.83 -13.02
N SER A 170 -2.12 3.87 -13.47
CA SER A 170 -2.09 3.44 -14.87
C SER A 170 -3.45 2.96 -15.39
N ALA A 171 -4.31 2.46 -14.51
CA ALA A 171 -5.65 2.00 -14.88
C ALA A 171 -6.50 3.12 -15.50
N ASP A 172 -6.29 4.37 -15.10
CA ASP A 172 -7.08 5.51 -15.60
C ASP A 172 -6.83 5.81 -17.08
N PHE A 173 -5.72 5.30 -17.63
CA PHE A 173 -5.41 5.47 -19.05
C PHE A 173 -6.02 4.36 -19.95
N PHE A 174 -6.34 3.17 -19.38
CA PHE A 174 -6.60 1.98 -20.22
C PHE A 174 -7.78 1.12 -19.77
N ALA A 175 -8.30 1.30 -18.56
CA ALA A 175 -9.30 0.40 -18.02
C ALA A 175 -10.65 1.10 -17.82
N GLU A 176 -11.68 0.62 -18.51
CA GLU A 176 -13.05 1.01 -18.18
C GLU A 176 -13.46 0.47 -16.80
N PRO A 177 -14.16 1.23 -15.97
CA PRO A 177 -14.69 2.60 -16.20
C PRO A 177 -13.73 3.73 -15.77
N HIS A 178 -12.44 3.44 -15.52
CA HIS A 178 -11.46 4.42 -15.03
C HIS A 178 -11.18 5.51 -16.08
N VAL A 179 -11.13 5.14 -17.35
CA VAL A 179 -10.96 6.06 -18.49
C VAL A 179 -12.07 7.11 -18.51
N ASP A 180 -13.32 6.72 -18.21
CA ASP A 180 -14.44 7.67 -18.12
C ASP A 180 -14.21 8.72 -17.04
N GLY A 181 -13.58 8.35 -15.93
CA GLY A 181 -13.18 9.27 -14.87
C GLY A 181 -12.16 10.29 -15.36
N LEU A 182 -11.14 9.84 -16.11
CA LEU A 182 -10.12 10.70 -16.69
C LEU A 182 -10.73 11.69 -17.70
N ILE A 183 -11.61 11.22 -18.57
CA ILE A 183 -12.38 12.04 -19.50
C ILE A 183 -13.23 13.06 -18.73
N GLY A 184 -13.85 12.66 -17.63
CA GLY A 184 -14.60 13.55 -16.74
C GLY A 184 -13.74 14.69 -16.19
N TYR A 185 -12.53 14.41 -15.72
CA TYR A 185 -11.59 15.46 -15.28
C TYR A 185 -11.26 16.44 -16.41
N ALA A 186 -10.92 15.93 -17.59
CA ALA A 186 -10.59 16.77 -18.75
C ALA A 186 -11.75 17.71 -19.14
N LYS A 187 -12.98 17.20 -19.18
CA LYS A 187 -14.18 18.01 -19.45
C LYS A 187 -14.40 19.10 -18.38
N VAL A 188 -14.24 18.77 -17.11
CA VAL A 188 -14.40 19.74 -16.00
C VAL A 188 -13.33 20.81 -16.06
N PHE A 189 -12.08 20.47 -16.27
CA PHE A 189 -10.98 21.44 -16.37
C PHE A 189 -11.14 22.34 -17.60
N HIS A 190 -11.53 21.75 -18.74
CA HIS A 190 -11.83 22.52 -19.95
C HIS A 190 -12.95 23.53 -19.71
N GLN A 191 -14.10 23.12 -19.15
CA GLN A 191 -15.24 24.00 -18.86
C GLN A 191 -14.92 25.08 -17.85
N ALA A 192 -14.06 24.78 -16.86
CA ALA A 192 -13.64 25.72 -15.84
C ALA A 192 -12.51 26.67 -16.30
N GLY A 193 -11.90 26.42 -17.46
CA GLY A 193 -10.76 27.18 -17.96
C GLY A 193 -9.49 27.02 -17.09
N ILE A 194 -9.34 25.86 -16.44
CA ILE A 194 -8.20 25.56 -15.57
C ILE A 194 -7.05 25.00 -16.41
N SER A 195 -5.86 25.57 -16.24
CA SER A 195 -4.64 25.01 -16.78
C SER A 195 -4.23 23.78 -15.98
N TRP A 196 -4.09 22.64 -16.63
CA TRP A 196 -3.78 21.39 -15.97
C TRP A 196 -2.84 20.51 -16.80
N THR A 197 -2.24 19.50 -16.17
CA THR A 197 -1.43 18.50 -16.83
C THR A 197 -1.53 17.16 -16.14
N LEU A 198 -1.38 16.09 -16.91
CA LEU A 198 -1.14 14.74 -16.41
C LEU A 198 0.34 14.55 -16.13
N SER A 199 0.66 13.57 -15.28
CA SER A 199 2.02 13.08 -15.10
C SER A 199 2.23 11.78 -15.88
N SER A 200 3.36 11.67 -16.57
CA SER A 200 3.83 10.39 -17.15
C SER A 200 4.19 9.37 -16.07
N HIS A 201 4.33 9.80 -14.80
CA HIS A 201 4.58 8.95 -13.66
C HIS A 201 3.28 8.63 -12.92
N ALA A 202 2.84 7.38 -13.00
CA ALA A 202 1.62 6.93 -12.35
C ALA A 202 1.78 6.76 -10.82
N SER A 203 0.66 6.78 -10.10
CA SER A 203 0.63 6.76 -8.64
C SER A 203 0.70 5.37 -8.01
N GLU A 204 0.81 4.28 -8.76
CA GLU A 204 0.76 2.90 -8.23
C GLU A 204 1.75 2.65 -7.11
N ALA A 205 2.98 3.14 -7.23
CA ALA A 205 4.01 2.91 -6.22
C ALA A 205 3.63 3.48 -4.84
N ALA A 206 2.88 4.57 -4.81
CA ALA A 206 2.40 5.17 -3.57
C ALA A 206 1.29 4.35 -2.89
N ASN A 207 0.56 3.52 -3.63
CA ASN A 207 -0.58 2.75 -3.15
C ASN A 207 -0.20 1.38 -2.59
N PHE A 208 1.00 0.88 -2.86
CA PHE A 208 1.42 -0.45 -2.41
C PHE A 208 1.99 -0.48 -0.99
N GLY A 209 2.14 0.65 -0.31
CA GLY A 209 2.30 0.79 1.14
C GLY A 209 3.31 -0.18 1.76
N MET A 210 4.53 -0.11 1.32
CA MET A 210 5.63 -0.81 1.99
C MET A 210 6.18 -0.02 3.14
#